data_93076e77c359795e09910c1cf49a644d
#
_entry.id   93076e77c359795e09910c1cf49a644d
#
_cell.length_a   1.000
_cell.length_b   1.000
_cell.length_c   1.000
_cell.angle_alpha   90.00
_cell.angle_beta   90.00
_cell.angle_gamma   90.00
#
_symmetry.space_group_name_H-M   'P 1'
#
loop_
_entity.id
_entity.type
_entity.pdbx_description
1 polymer ?
#
loop_
_entity_poly.entity_id
_entity_poly.type
_entity_poly.pdbx_seq_one_letter_code
_entity_poly.pdbx_strand_id
1 'polypeptide(L)'
;MEKPVTESESYRVNLLREEWRRWSSTPVWGLALALLQCFAVVIGLPMLFKAHWEQMLSLASPFNVAMGSVLSVQVLITLMSNLAMLCVYKAKLAFFEQYRAEPDQPFPWEEKDPARWRSLLRRNLVLITFNTLVLPPAVTLLTAPDDTVPVRMDLGSWPSSFEIIWQMAFCSLCEDFAFYWTHRLLHTRCCYKHIHKRHHEYTQPVSLGAEMTHPV
;
A
#
# COMPACT_ATOMS: atom_id res chain seq x y z
N MET A 1 27.78 30.38 27.68
CA MET A 1 28.10 30.41 26.24
C MET A 1 27.38 29.24 25.58
N GLU A 2 26.29 29.49 24.90
CA GLU A 2 25.64 28.47 24.08
C GLU A 2 26.53 28.13 22.87
N LYS A 3 26.69 26.83 22.60
CA LYS A 3 27.43 26.38 21.41
C LYS A 3 26.66 26.84 20.16
N PRO A 4 27.34 27.37 19.14
CA PRO A 4 26.66 27.72 17.90
C PRO A 4 26.03 26.47 17.28
N VAL A 5 24.75 26.58 16.92
CA VAL A 5 23.99 25.50 16.22
C VAL A 5 24.71 25.21 14.90
N THR A 6 25.08 23.97 14.68
CA THR A 6 25.75 23.57 13.44
C THR A 6 24.79 23.68 12.25
N GLU A 7 25.33 23.91 11.05
CA GLU A 7 24.53 24.00 9.81
C GLU A 7 23.66 22.77 9.58
N SER A 8 24.15 21.56 9.97
CA SER A 8 23.41 20.31 9.91
C SER A 8 22.25 20.21 10.92
N GLU A 9 22.40 20.82 12.10
CA GLU A 9 21.33 20.89 13.10
C GLU A 9 20.26 21.89 12.69
N SER A 10 20.65 23.03 12.13
CA SER A 10 19.74 24.03 11.54
C SER A 10 18.91 23.43 10.40
N TYR A 11 19.55 22.65 9.52
CA TYR A 11 18.88 21.94 8.44
C TYR A 11 17.85 20.92 8.95
N ARG A 12 18.23 20.10 9.94
CA ARG A 12 17.32 19.12 10.58
C ARG A 12 16.13 19.78 11.28
N VAL A 13 16.35 20.87 11.99
CA VAL A 13 15.29 21.62 12.67
C VAL A 13 14.32 22.23 11.65
N ASN A 14 14.83 22.74 10.52
CA ASN A 14 14.00 23.29 9.46
C ASN A 14 13.17 22.18 8.76
N LEU A 15 13.76 21.01 8.46
CA LEU A 15 13.05 19.86 7.94
C LEU A 15 11.91 19.42 8.86
N LEU A 16 12.19 19.24 10.16
CA LEU A 16 11.17 18.85 11.13
C LEU A 16 10.05 19.90 11.28
N ARG A 17 10.40 21.17 11.17
CA ARG A 17 9.44 22.29 11.22
C ARG A 17 8.57 22.34 9.97
N GLU A 18 9.12 22.05 8.79
CA GLU A 18 8.38 21.94 7.55
C GLU A 18 7.50 20.70 7.53
N GLU A 19 7.99 19.56 7.99
CA GLU A 19 7.18 18.34 8.16
C GLU A 19 6.04 18.57 9.15
N TRP A 20 6.29 19.21 10.29
CA TRP A 20 5.25 19.57 11.25
C TRP A 20 4.20 20.51 10.65
N ARG A 21 4.61 21.51 9.85
CA ARG A 21 3.68 22.39 9.14
C ARG A 21 2.83 21.62 8.13
N ARG A 22 3.41 20.70 7.38
CA ARG A 22 2.68 19.81 6.45
C ARG A 22 1.67 18.94 7.21
N TRP A 23 2.08 18.37 8.32
CA TRP A 23 1.22 17.58 9.20
C TRP A 23 0.07 18.40 9.81
N SER A 24 0.35 19.55 10.36
CA SER A 24 -0.65 20.43 11.00
C SER A 24 -1.59 21.12 10.00
N SER A 25 -1.21 21.20 8.73
CA SER A 25 -2.05 21.70 7.65
C SER A 25 -2.83 20.60 6.93
N THR A 26 -2.84 19.35 7.46
CA THR A 26 -3.69 18.29 6.91
C THR A 26 -5.13 18.78 6.97
N PRO A 27 -5.77 19.05 5.83
CA PRO A 27 -7.09 19.68 5.87
C PRO A 27 -8.07 18.73 6.54
N VAL A 28 -9.01 19.27 7.25
CA VAL A 28 -10.15 18.57 7.87
C VAL A 28 -10.79 17.55 6.89
N TRP A 29 -10.70 17.82 5.60
CA TRP A 29 -11.10 16.92 4.51
C TRP A 29 -10.34 15.59 4.48
N GLY A 30 -9.07 15.55 4.85
CA GLY A 30 -8.30 14.30 4.93
C GLY A 30 -8.85 13.38 6.02
N LEU A 31 -9.15 13.95 7.20
CA LEU A 31 -9.80 13.22 8.28
C LEU A 31 -11.20 12.77 7.88
N ALA A 32 -11.99 13.65 7.25
CA ALA A 32 -13.34 13.31 6.79
C ALA A 32 -13.33 12.17 5.75
N LEU A 33 -12.38 12.19 4.81
CA LEU A 33 -12.21 11.10 3.85
C LEU A 33 -11.77 9.79 4.53
N ALA A 34 -10.86 9.85 5.48
CA ALA A 34 -10.44 8.68 6.24
C ALA A 34 -11.60 8.07 7.03
N LEU A 35 -12.40 8.90 7.70
CA LEU A 35 -13.59 8.46 8.41
C LEU A 35 -14.65 7.86 7.47
N LEU A 36 -14.85 8.46 6.30
CA LEU A 36 -15.75 7.93 5.27
C LEU A 36 -15.26 6.57 4.74
N GLN A 37 -13.96 6.41 4.50
CA GLN A 37 -13.36 5.13 4.11
C GLN A 37 -13.53 4.08 5.20
N CYS A 38 -13.24 4.41 6.45
CA CYS A 38 -13.48 3.52 7.59
C CYS A 38 -14.95 3.09 7.68
N PHE A 39 -15.88 4.03 7.54
CA PHE A 39 -17.31 3.73 7.53
C PHE A 39 -17.69 2.80 6.37
N ALA A 40 -17.22 3.07 5.17
CA ALA A 40 -17.46 2.24 4.01
C ALA A 40 -16.92 0.80 4.20
N VAL A 41 -15.72 0.65 4.75
CA VAL A 41 -15.11 -0.66 5.00
C VAL A 41 -15.79 -1.40 6.15
N VAL A 42 -16.09 -0.73 7.25
CA VAL A 42 -16.61 -1.37 8.47
C VAL A 42 -18.12 -1.66 8.39
N ILE A 43 -18.87 -0.87 7.66
CA ILE A 43 -20.33 -0.96 7.58
C ILE A 43 -20.80 -1.24 6.16
N GLY A 44 -20.37 -0.43 5.19
CA GLY A 44 -20.87 -0.50 3.82
C GLY A 44 -20.52 -1.82 3.12
N LEU A 45 -19.26 -2.22 3.10
CA LEU A 45 -18.85 -3.47 2.47
C LEU A 45 -19.49 -4.71 3.13
N PRO A 46 -19.48 -4.87 4.48
CA PRO A 46 -20.16 -5.99 5.11
C PRO A 46 -21.66 -6.09 4.76
N MET A 47 -22.36 -4.97 4.69
CA MET A 47 -23.77 -4.97 4.31
C MET A 47 -24.00 -5.44 2.87
N LEU A 48 -23.13 -5.02 1.95
CA LEU A 48 -23.20 -5.41 0.54
C LEU A 48 -22.84 -6.89 0.34
N PHE A 49 -21.75 -7.33 0.97
CA PHE A 49 -21.23 -8.69 0.76
C PHE A 49 -22.01 -9.75 1.51
N LYS A 50 -22.58 -9.46 2.67
CA LYS A 50 -23.31 -10.43 3.48
C LYS A 50 -24.44 -11.11 2.70
N ALA A 51 -25.21 -10.37 1.91
CA ALA A 51 -26.30 -10.91 1.11
C ALA A 51 -25.84 -11.88 0.00
N HIS A 52 -24.61 -11.71 -0.50
CA HIS A 52 -24.05 -12.53 -1.57
C HIS A 52 -23.14 -13.65 -1.05
N TRP A 53 -22.77 -13.61 0.22
CA TRP A 53 -21.79 -14.51 0.81
C TRP A 53 -22.29 -15.97 0.82
N GLU A 54 -23.53 -16.18 1.25
CA GLU A 54 -24.13 -17.52 1.23
C GLU A 54 -24.21 -18.09 -0.19
N GLN A 55 -24.56 -17.26 -1.17
CA GLN A 55 -24.59 -17.67 -2.56
C GLN A 55 -23.19 -18.07 -3.04
N MET A 56 -22.16 -17.32 -2.71
CA MET A 56 -20.79 -17.67 -3.07
C MET A 56 -20.37 -19.01 -2.44
N LEU A 57 -20.67 -19.24 -1.17
CA LEU A 57 -20.38 -20.49 -0.46
C LEU A 57 -21.18 -21.69 -1.02
N SER A 58 -22.34 -21.47 -1.64
CA SER A 58 -23.10 -22.54 -2.31
C SER A 58 -22.53 -22.91 -3.69
N LEU A 59 -21.74 -22.02 -4.31
CA LEU A 59 -21.18 -22.20 -5.65
C LEU A 59 -19.76 -22.79 -5.65
N ALA A 60 -19.01 -22.59 -4.58
CA ALA A 60 -17.63 -23.01 -4.50
C ALA A 60 -17.22 -23.41 -3.07
N SER A 61 -16.14 -24.16 -2.93
CA SER A 61 -15.61 -24.51 -1.61
C SER A 61 -15.21 -23.25 -0.82
N PRO A 62 -15.26 -23.29 0.53
CA PRO A 62 -14.83 -22.19 1.38
C PRO A 62 -13.42 -21.68 1.04
N PHE A 63 -12.51 -22.59 0.72
CA PHE A 63 -11.15 -22.24 0.29
C PHE A 63 -11.17 -21.41 -1.00
N ASN A 64 -11.89 -21.86 -2.03
CA ASN A 64 -11.97 -21.15 -3.31
C ASN A 64 -12.65 -19.78 -3.17
N VAL A 65 -13.68 -19.68 -2.32
CA VAL A 65 -14.35 -18.40 -2.04
C VAL A 65 -13.39 -17.44 -1.32
N ALA A 66 -12.68 -17.89 -0.29
CA ALA A 66 -11.70 -17.08 0.42
C ALA A 66 -10.57 -16.61 -0.51
N MET A 67 -9.96 -17.54 -1.24
CA MET A 67 -8.85 -17.24 -2.17
C MET A 67 -9.30 -16.30 -3.27
N GLY A 68 -10.43 -16.59 -3.93
CA GLY A 68 -10.98 -15.75 -4.99
C GLY A 68 -11.32 -14.34 -4.50
N SER A 69 -11.87 -14.22 -3.28
CA SER A 69 -12.18 -12.93 -2.67
C SER A 69 -10.91 -12.12 -2.40
N VAL A 70 -9.90 -12.71 -1.75
CA VAL A 70 -8.63 -12.03 -1.45
C VAL A 70 -7.95 -11.58 -2.74
N LEU A 71 -7.83 -12.44 -3.74
CA LEU A 71 -7.20 -12.09 -5.02
C LEU A 71 -7.98 -11.02 -5.76
N SER A 72 -9.30 -11.11 -5.79
CA SER A 72 -10.14 -10.11 -6.47
C SER A 72 -10.01 -8.74 -5.82
N VAL A 73 -10.06 -8.68 -4.48
CA VAL A 73 -9.89 -7.43 -3.73
C VAL A 73 -8.49 -6.86 -3.93
N GLN A 74 -7.44 -7.69 -3.86
CA GLN A 74 -6.06 -7.25 -4.07
C GLN A 74 -5.85 -6.67 -5.47
N VAL A 75 -6.30 -7.36 -6.51
CA VAL A 75 -6.21 -6.88 -7.90
C VAL A 75 -6.98 -5.57 -8.07
N LEU A 76 -8.22 -5.52 -7.55
CA LEU A 76 -9.06 -4.33 -7.66
C LEU A 76 -8.43 -3.12 -6.97
N ILE A 77 -7.95 -3.28 -5.73
CA ILE A 77 -7.30 -2.19 -4.99
C ILE A 77 -6.04 -1.73 -5.72
N THR A 78 -5.18 -2.65 -6.16
CA THR A 78 -3.96 -2.32 -6.89
C THR A 78 -4.27 -1.56 -8.18
N LEU A 79 -5.22 -2.00 -8.97
CA LEU A 79 -5.62 -1.32 -10.21
C LEU A 79 -6.24 0.05 -9.94
N MET A 80 -7.22 0.12 -9.05
CA MET A 80 -7.95 1.36 -8.77
C MET A 80 -7.07 2.43 -8.15
N SER A 81 -6.22 2.08 -7.17
CA SER A 81 -5.32 3.03 -6.54
C SER A 81 -4.27 3.57 -7.53
N ASN A 82 -3.65 2.69 -8.33
CA ASN A 82 -2.67 3.12 -9.32
C ASN A 82 -3.31 3.95 -10.44
N LEU A 83 -4.52 3.60 -10.88
CA LEU A 83 -5.26 4.39 -11.86
C LEU A 83 -5.64 5.78 -11.31
N ALA A 84 -6.16 5.83 -10.10
CA ALA A 84 -6.50 7.09 -9.43
C ALA A 84 -5.27 8.00 -9.30
N MET A 85 -4.14 7.45 -8.83
CA MET A 85 -2.89 8.21 -8.73
C MET A 85 -2.36 8.64 -10.10
N LEU A 86 -2.47 7.78 -11.12
CA LEU A 86 -2.10 8.18 -12.49
C LEU A 86 -2.95 9.36 -12.99
N CYS A 87 -4.24 9.37 -12.70
CA CYS A 87 -5.11 10.52 -13.02
C CYS A 87 -4.64 11.80 -12.30
N VAL A 88 -4.29 11.70 -11.01
CA VAL A 88 -3.74 12.82 -10.23
C VAL A 88 -2.45 13.34 -10.86
N TYR A 89 -1.50 12.47 -11.18
CA TYR A 89 -0.22 12.86 -11.80
C TYR A 89 -0.40 13.50 -13.18
N LYS A 90 -1.35 13.00 -13.98
CA LYS A 90 -1.64 13.55 -15.32
C LYS A 90 -2.39 14.87 -15.28
N ALA A 91 -3.26 15.05 -14.28
CA ALA A 91 -4.05 16.27 -14.14
C ALA A 91 -3.21 17.49 -13.74
N LYS A 92 -2.05 17.29 -13.11
CA LYS A 92 -1.11 18.36 -12.67
C LYS A 92 -1.81 19.52 -11.96
N LEU A 93 -2.81 19.20 -11.12
CA LEU A 93 -3.54 20.21 -10.37
C LEU A 93 -2.64 20.80 -9.27
N ALA A 94 -2.59 22.12 -9.16
CA ALA A 94 -1.74 22.82 -8.18
C ALA A 94 -1.97 22.35 -6.74
N PHE A 95 -3.22 21.94 -6.42
CA PHE A 95 -3.56 21.38 -5.12
C PHE A 95 -2.77 20.09 -4.80
N PHE A 96 -2.52 19.23 -5.78
CA PHE A 96 -1.76 17.99 -5.59
C PHE A 96 -0.24 18.20 -5.79
N GLU A 97 0.15 19.08 -6.73
CA GLU A 97 1.56 19.34 -7.01
C GLU A 97 2.32 19.89 -5.79
N GLN A 98 1.65 20.64 -4.91
CA GLN A 98 2.27 21.11 -3.66
C GLN A 98 2.71 19.99 -2.70
N TYR A 99 2.18 18.77 -2.84
CA TYR A 99 2.53 17.60 -2.04
C TYR A 99 3.51 16.65 -2.75
N ARG A 100 4.01 17.05 -3.90
CA ARG A 100 4.96 16.24 -4.65
C ARG A 100 6.29 16.16 -3.90
N ALA A 101 6.79 14.92 -3.68
CA ALA A 101 7.99 14.69 -2.88
C ALA A 101 9.25 15.26 -3.55
N GLU A 102 9.36 15.11 -4.87
CA GLU A 102 10.50 15.58 -5.68
C GLU A 102 9.98 16.47 -6.81
N PRO A 103 9.65 17.77 -6.52
CA PRO A 103 9.00 18.66 -7.50
C PRO A 103 9.87 18.93 -8.74
N ASP A 104 11.20 18.91 -8.58
CA ASP A 104 12.16 19.21 -9.65
C ASP A 104 12.47 18.00 -10.55
N GLN A 105 12.04 16.79 -10.15
CA GLN A 105 12.27 15.58 -10.94
C GLN A 105 11.10 15.34 -11.91
N PRO A 106 11.37 14.99 -13.19
CA PRO A 106 10.31 14.64 -14.13
C PRO A 106 9.64 13.31 -13.72
N PHE A 107 8.38 13.15 -14.06
CA PHE A 107 7.75 11.83 -13.95
C PHE A 107 8.44 10.83 -14.90
N PRO A 108 8.44 9.52 -14.59
CA PRO A 108 9.15 8.52 -15.39
C PRO A 108 8.76 8.52 -16.87
N TRP A 109 7.52 8.83 -17.20
CA TRP A 109 7.05 8.94 -18.61
C TRP A 109 7.41 10.26 -19.29
N GLU A 110 7.96 11.23 -18.57
CA GLU A 110 8.45 12.52 -19.07
C GLU A 110 9.98 12.53 -19.23
N GLU A 111 10.66 11.47 -18.78
CA GLU A 111 12.10 11.33 -18.94
C GLU A 111 12.51 11.30 -20.43
N LYS A 112 13.73 11.78 -20.71
CA LYS A 112 14.26 11.85 -22.07
C LYS A 112 14.55 10.47 -22.68
N ASP A 113 14.66 9.43 -21.86
CA ASP A 113 14.90 8.05 -22.30
C ASP A 113 13.65 7.18 -22.16
N PRO A 114 12.82 7.08 -23.20
CA PRO A 114 11.63 6.24 -23.18
C PRO A 114 11.93 4.74 -23.08
N ALA A 115 13.12 4.31 -23.48
CA ALA A 115 13.50 2.90 -23.41
C ALA A 115 13.74 2.47 -21.96
N ARG A 116 14.39 3.33 -21.17
CA ARG A 116 14.56 3.13 -19.73
C ARG A 116 13.20 3.00 -19.04
N TRP A 117 12.29 3.93 -19.27
CA TRP A 117 10.93 3.91 -18.71
C TRP A 117 10.18 2.62 -19.05
N ARG A 118 10.14 2.22 -20.32
CA ARG A 118 9.46 0.99 -20.74
C ARG A 118 10.07 -0.28 -20.10
N SER A 119 11.39 -0.32 -19.98
CA SER A 119 12.07 -1.43 -19.29
C SER A 119 11.72 -1.50 -17.82
N LEU A 120 11.74 -0.35 -17.14
CA LEU A 120 11.39 -0.22 -15.72
C LEU A 120 9.93 -0.64 -15.47
N LEU A 121 9.01 -0.11 -16.28
CA LEU A 121 7.57 -0.43 -16.22
C LEU A 121 7.33 -1.93 -16.43
N ARG A 122 7.95 -2.54 -17.46
CA ARG A 122 7.79 -3.98 -17.73
C ARG A 122 8.26 -4.83 -16.56
N ARG A 123 9.42 -4.53 -15.98
CA ARG A 123 9.95 -5.26 -14.81
C ARG A 123 9.02 -5.11 -13.61
N ASN A 124 8.53 -3.91 -13.38
CA ASN A 124 7.61 -3.64 -12.28
C ASN A 124 6.27 -4.39 -12.46
N LEU A 125 5.69 -4.36 -13.65
CA LEU A 125 4.47 -5.10 -13.93
C LEU A 125 4.63 -6.61 -13.74
N VAL A 126 5.77 -7.19 -14.12
CA VAL A 126 6.07 -8.60 -13.86
C VAL A 126 6.12 -8.89 -12.36
N LEU A 127 6.79 -8.02 -11.57
CA LEU A 127 6.87 -8.18 -10.12
C LEU A 127 5.51 -8.03 -9.44
N ILE A 128 4.74 -7.02 -9.82
CA ILE A 128 3.37 -6.82 -9.29
C ILE A 128 2.51 -8.05 -9.60
N THR A 129 2.55 -8.53 -10.84
CA THR A 129 1.78 -9.71 -11.23
C THR A 129 2.18 -10.94 -10.40
N PHE A 130 3.47 -11.16 -10.22
CA PHE A 130 3.98 -12.25 -9.39
C PHE A 130 3.56 -12.11 -7.93
N ASN A 131 3.78 -10.94 -7.33
CA ASN A 131 3.47 -10.66 -5.93
C ASN A 131 1.95 -10.70 -5.66
N THR A 132 1.12 -10.38 -6.64
CA THR A 132 -0.34 -10.36 -6.50
C THR A 132 -0.98 -11.70 -6.81
N LEU A 133 -0.57 -12.36 -7.90
CA LEU A 133 -1.28 -13.54 -8.42
C LEU A 133 -0.59 -14.87 -8.11
N VAL A 134 0.69 -14.88 -7.81
CA VAL A 134 1.45 -16.12 -7.58
C VAL A 134 1.78 -16.30 -6.10
N LEU A 135 2.34 -15.27 -5.46
CA LEU A 135 2.84 -15.38 -4.10
C LEU A 135 1.73 -15.67 -3.07
N PRO A 136 0.59 -14.95 -3.01
CA PRO A 136 -0.45 -15.22 -2.03
C PRO A 136 -1.07 -16.61 -2.16
N PRO A 137 -1.46 -17.12 -3.35
CA PRO A 137 -1.92 -18.48 -3.51
C PRO A 137 -0.87 -19.52 -3.08
N ALA A 138 0.39 -19.33 -3.44
CA ALA A 138 1.45 -20.24 -3.07
C ALA A 138 1.65 -20.30 -1.55
N VAL A 139 1.67 -19.15 -0.87
CA VAL A 139 1.74 -19.09 0.60
C VAL A 139 0.54 -19.77 1.23
N THR A 140 -0.67 -19.52 0.74
CA THR A 140 -1.89 -20.15 1.29
C THR A 140 -1.87 -21.66 1.12
N LEU A 141 -1.48 -22.17 -0.05
CA LEU A 141 -1.36 -23.62 -0.28
C LEU A 141 -0.31 -24.29 0.62
N LEU A 142 0.78 -23.57 0.94
CA LEU A 142 1.83 -24.06 1.83
C LEU A 142 1.40 -24.04 3.31
N THR A 143 0.57 -23.09 3.71
CA THR A 143 0.16 -22.89 5.11
C THR A 143 -1.17 -23.58 5.45
N ALA A 144 -2.00 -23.89 4.45
CA ALA A 144 -3.30 -24.55 4.60
C ALA A 144 -3.46 -25.69 3.55
N PRO A 145 -2.64 -26.75 3.60
CA PRO A 145 -2.62 -27.78 2.56
C PRO A 145 -3.90 -28.64 2.51
N ASP A 146 -4.69 -28.67 3.58
CA ASP A 146 -5.88 -29.52 3.70
C ASP A 146 -7.18 -28.79 3.31
N ASP A 147 -7.13 -27.76 2.46
CA ASP A 147 -8.28 -26.91 2.11
C ASP A 147 -8.96 -26.26 3.33
N THR A 148 -8.30 -26.26 4.47
CA THR A 148 -8.78 -25.58 5.68
C THR A 148 -8.50 -24.08 5.57
N VAL A 149 -9.55 -23.27 5.73
CA VAL A 149 -9.41 -21.82 5.75
C VAL A 149 -9.29 -21.39 7.21
N PRO A 150 -8.16 -20.78 7.65
CA PRO A 150 -7.97 -20.37 9.03
C PRO A 150 -8.76 -19.10 9.39
N VAL A 151 -9.90 -18.89 8.72
CA VAL A 151 -10.80 -17.75 8.91
C VAL A 151 -12.24 -18.24 9.02
N ARG A 152 -13.05 -17.48 9.74
CA ARG A 152 -14.50 -17.77 9.86
C ARG A 152 -15.20 -17.49 8.54
N MET A 153 -15.91 -18.50 8.02
CA MET A 153 -16.58 -18.43 6.72
C MET A 153 -18.12 -18.43 6.85
N ASP A 154 -18.66 -18.85 8.01
CA ASP A 154 -20.09 -18.91 8.23
C ASP A 154 -20.69 -17.57 8.65
N LEU A 155 -21.96 -17.33 8.29
CA LEU A 155 -22.66 -16.08 8.66
C LEU A 155 -22.98 -15.99 10.15
N GLY A 156 -23.03 -17.12 10.85
CA GLY A 156 -23.29 -17.14 12.30
C GLY A 156 -22.11 -16.56 13.10
N SER A 157 -20.92 -16.62 12.54
CA SER A 157 -19.69 -16.05 13.12
C SER A 157 -19.27 -14.71 12.50
N TRP A 158 -20.20 -14.02 11.83
CA TRP A 158 -19.92 -12.71 11.23
C TRP A 158 -19.42 -11.71 12.28
N PRO A 159 -18.26 -11.06 12.04
CA PRO A 159 -17.68 -10.17 13.06
C PRO A 159 -18.53 -8.94 13.31
N SER A 160 -18.60 -8.50 14.56
CA SER A 160 -19.21 -7.22 14.91
C SER A 160 -18.37 -6.04 14.38
N SER A 161 -19.00 -4.88 14.21
CA SER A 161 -18.27 -3.66 13.77
C SER A 161 -17.14 -3.32 14.75
N PHE A 162 -17.31 -3.54 16.05
CA PHE A 162 -16.25 -3.34 17.05
C PHE A 162 -15.08 -4.32 16.83
N GLU A 163 -15.38 -5.57 16.56
CA GLU A 163 -14.36 -6.58 16.27
C GLU A 163 -13.57 -6.22 15.00
N ILE A 164 -14.24 -5.76 13.94
CA ILE A 164 -13.59 -5.29 12.71
C ILE A 164 -12.65 -4.10 13.01
N ILE A 165 -13.13 -3.09 13.71
CA ILE A 165 -12.35 -1.88 14.06
C ILE A 165 -11.11 -2.27 14.87
N TRP A 166 -11.29 -3.07 15.91
CA TRP A 166 -10.20 -3.51 16.76
C TRP A 166 -9.16 -4.31 15.98
N GLN A 167 -9.60 -5.29 15.17
CA GLN A 167 -8.70 -6.10 14.34
C GLN A 167 -7.95 -5.24 13.34
N MET A 168 -8.62 -4.32 12.65
CA MET A 168 -7.98 -3.39 11.73
C MET A 168 -6.93 -2.52 12.44
N ALA A 169 -7.26 -1.94 13.59
CA ALA A 169 -6.33 -1.12 14.35
C ALA A 169 -5.11 -1.92 14.82
N PHE A 170 -5.31 -3.13 15.31
CA PHE A 170 -4.24 -4.01 15.75
C PHE A 170 -3.35 -4.44 14.58
N CYS A 171 -3.94 -4.88 13.45
CA CYS A 171 -3.18 -5.26 12.26
C CYS A 171 -2.38 -4.09 11.70
N SER A 172 -2.97 -2.89 11.62
CA SER A 172 -2.25 -1.69 11.16
C SER A 172 -1.07 -1.34 12.06
N LEU A 173 -1.22 -1.45 13.39
CA LEU A 173 -0.12 -1.21 14.32
C LEU A 173 1.01 -2.24 14.15
N CYS A 174 0.66 -3.52 13.98
CA CYS A 174 1.64 -4.57 13.72
C CYS A 174 2.33 -4.39 12.37
N GLU A 175 1.57 -4.00 11.34
CA GLU A 175 2.09 -3.72 10.01
C GLU A 175 3.08 -2.56 10.02
N ASP A 176 2.72 -1.42 10.61
CA ASP A 176 3.60 -0.24 10.71
C ASP A 176 4.90 -0.58 11.43
N PHE A 177 4.80 -1.32 12.56
CA PHE A 177 5.97 -1.75 13.30
C PHE A 177 6.86 -2.67 12.46
N ALA A 178 6.30 -3.71 11.86
CA ALA A 178 7.03 -4.68 11.05
C ALA A 178 7.62 -4.01 9.80
N PHE A 179 6.83 -3.16 9.12
CA PHE A 179 7.26 -2.42 7.94
C PHE A 179 8.45 -1.50 8.27
N TYR A 180 8.37 -0.70 9.33
CA TYR A 180 9.46 0.19 9.73
C TYR A 180 10.77 -0.56 9.94
N TRP A 181 10.74 -1.62 10.75
CA TRP A 181 11.97 -2.37 11.08
C TRP A 181 12.52 -3.14 9.89
N THR A 182 11.64 -3.75 9.08
CA THR A 182 12.03 -4.47 7.87
C THR A 182 12.61 -3.51 6.84
N HIS A 183 11.96 -2.38 6.58
CA HIS A 183 12.43 -1.37 5.65
C HIS A 183 13.79 -0.80 6.09
N ARG A 184 13.95 -0.53 7.37
CA ARG A 184 15.24 -0.09 7.95
C ARG A 184 16.33 -1.13 7.78
N LEU A 185 16.02 -2.41 7.98
CA LEU A 185 16.93 -3.53 7.71
C LEU A 185 17.34 -3.58 6.24
N LEU A 186 16.39 -3.41 5.34
CA LEU A 186 16.63 -3.38 3.89
C LEU A 186 17.56 -2.24 3.46
N HIS A 187 17.62 -1.15 4.21
CA HIS A 187 18.58 -0.05 4.00
C HIS A 187 19.99 -0.31 4.54
N THR A 188 20.24 -1.45 5.21
CA THR A 188 21.61 -1.83 5.60
C THR A 188 22.47 -2.18 4.38
N ARG A 189 23.79 -1.99 4.49
CA ARG A 189 24.74 -2.23 3.36
C ARG A 189 24.62 -3.61 2.73
N CYS A 190 24.33 -4.63 3.53
CA CYS A 190 24.17 -6.00 3.08
C CYS A 190 22.90 -6.18 2.23
N CYS A 191 21.75 -5.73 2.76
CA CYS A 191 20.45 -5.97 2.13
C CYS A 191 20.15 -5.00 0.99
N TYR A 192 20.57 -3.73 1.13
CA TYR A 192 20.26 -2.69 0.15
C TYR A 192 20.72 -3.06 -1.26
N LYS A 193 21.97 -3.47 -1.41
CA LYS A 193 22.57 -3.75 -2.72
C LYS A 193 21.87 -4.89 -3.48
N HIS A 194 21.42 -5.90 -2.74
CA HIS A 194 20.92 -7.14 -3.35
C HIS A 194 19.38 -7.16 -3.48
N ILE A 195 18.67 -6.53 -2.55
CA ILE A 195 17.21 -6.63 -2.43
C ILE A 195 16.56 -5.27 -2.71
N HIS A 196 16.94 -4.23 -1.97
CA HIS A 196 16.17 -2.99 -1.87
C HIS A 196 16.51 -1.94 -2.92
N LYS A 197 17.70 -1.99 -3.52
CA LYS A 197 18.15 -1.01 -4.52
C LYS A 197 17.18 -0.86 -5.69
N ARG A 198 16.48 -1.92 -6.08
CA ARG A 198 15.53 -1.89 -7.20
C ARG A 198 14.30 -1.02 -6.91
N HIS A 199 13.86 -1.00 -5.65
CA HIS A 199 12.77 -0.15 -5.20
C HIS A 199 13.08 1.34 -5.42
N HIS A 200 14.35 1.73 -5.33
CA HIS A 200 14.83 3.10 -5.54
C HIS A 200 15.24 3.42 -6.99
N GLU A 201 14.87 2.60 -7.97
CA GLU A 201 15.16 2.90 -9.39
C GLU A 201 14.27 4.02 -9.96
N TYR A 202 13.11 4.29 -9.35
CA TYR A 202 12.28 5.45 -9.68
C TYR A 202 12.86 6.70 -9.01
N THR A 203 13.33 7.65 -9.81
CA THR A 203 13.87 8.93 -9.33
C THR A 203 12.77 9.83 -8.79
N GLN A 204 11.64 9.88 -9.49
CA GLN A 204 10.40 10.49 -9.00
C GLN A 204 9.50 9.38 -8.45
N PRO A 205 9.14 9.43 -7.14
CA PRO A 205 8.21 8.46 -6.56
C PRO A 205 6.86 8.48 -7.28
N VAL A 206 6.40 7.30 -7.67
CA VAL A 206 5.05 7.08 -8.22
C VAL A 206 4.43 5.87 -7.52
N SER A 207 3.10 5.82 -7.42
CA SER A 207 2.40 4.74 -6.71
C SER A 207 2.79 3.36 -7.19
N LEU A 208 2.95 3.18 -8.50
CA LEU A 208 3.38 1.92 -9.10
C LEU A 208 4.79 1.49 -8.62
N GLY A 209 5.65 2.46 -8.26
CA GLY A 209 7.00 2.19 -7.74
C GLY A 209 6.99 1.55 -6.35
N ALA A 210 5.95 1.78 -5.55
CA ALA A 210 5.80 1.17 -4.23
C ALA A 210 5.73 -0.36 -4.30
N GLU A 211 5.13 -0.88 -5.37
CA GLU A 211 4.99 -2.32 -5.62
C GLU A 211 6.28 -2.98 -6.18
N MET A 212 7.30 -2.18 -6.50
CA MET A 212 8.56 -2.69 -7.06
C MET A 212 9.47 -3.25 -5.96
N THR A 213 8.98 -4.27 -5.27
CA THR A 213 9.70 -4.96 -4.20
C THR A 213 10.23 -6.31 -4.68
N HIS A 214 11.38 -6.73 -4.16
CA HIS A 214 11.87 -8.07 -4.41
C HIS A 214 10.95 -9.09 -3.72
N PRO A 215 10.59 -10.22 -4.37
CA PRO A 215 9.66 -11.22 -3.81
C PRO A 215 10.22 -12.04 -2.63
N VAL A 216 11.34 -11.64 -2.05
CA VAL A 216 11.97 -12.27 -0.88
C VAL A 216 12.03 -11.27 0.24
#